data_ccccbbf68f6d306249fa743fa4ffbadb
#
_entry.id   ccccbbf68f6d306249fa743fa4ffbadb
#
_cell.length_a   1.000
_cell.length_b   1.000
_cell.length_c   1.000
_cell.angle_alpha   90.00
_cell.angle_beta   90.00
_cell.angle_gamma   90.00
#
_symmetry.space_group_name_H-M   'P 1'
#
loop_
_entity.id
_entity.type
_entity.pdbx_description
1 polymer ?
#
loop_
_entity_poly.entity_id
_entity_poly.type
_entity_poly.pdbx_seq_one_letter_code
_entity_poly.pdbx_strand_id
1 'polypeptide(L)' 'MSIARKHSRKRDAILECLRCTTSHPTAEWVYTQLKPTIPDLSLATVYRNLAMFKDEGTIDSVG' A
#
# COMPACT_ATOMS: atom_id res chain seq x y z
N MET A 1 17.60 2.89 16.93
CA MET A 1 17.21 2.60 16.66
C MET A 1 16.28 2.29 16.60
N SER A 2 15.84 2.11 16.28
CA SER A 2 15.03 1.92 16.04
C SER A 2 14.21 1.22 16.35
N ILE A 3 13.57 1.06 16.42
CA ILE A 3 12.85 0.53 16.73
C ILE A 3 12.10 -0.23 16.58
N ALA A 4 11.93 -0.69 16.69
CA ALA A 4 11.33 -1.64 16.71
C ALA A 4 10.09 -1.82 16.12
N ARG A 5 9.62 -1.09 15.47
CA ARG A 5 8.55 -1.31 14.86
C ARG A 5 8.65 -2.29 13.86
N LYS A 6 7.87 -3.17 13.68
CA LYS A 6 7.87 -4.07 12.69
C LYS A 6 7.51 -3.44 11.46
N HIS A 7 8.27 -3.32 10.49
CA HIS A 7 7.96 -2.79 9.21
C HIS A 7 7.50 -3.90 8.33
N SER A 8 6.39 -3.73 7.68
CA SER A 8 5.88 -4.68 6.72
C SER A 8 6.38 -4.27 5.35
N ARG A 9 7.06 -5.15 4.65
CA ARG A 9 7.54 -4.85 3.32
C ARG A 9 6.38 -4.55 2.39
N LYS A 10 5.28 -5.26 2.56
CA LYS A 10 4.10 -5.03 1.74
C LYS A 10 3.51 -3.67 2.01
N ARG A 11 3.45 -3.29 3.28
CA ARG A 11 2.92 -1.99 3.65
C ARG A 11 3.76 -0.87 3.07
N ASP A 12 5.07 -0.98 3.20
CA ASP A 12 5.98 0.05 2.70
C ASP A 12 5.92 0.14 1.18
N ALA A 13 5.84 -0.99 0.50
CA ALA A 13 5.77 -1.01 -0.94
C ALA A 13 4.47 -0.37 -1.44
N ILE A 14 3.37 -0.63 -0.75
CA ILE A 14 2.09 -0.06 -1.12
C ILE A 14 2.12 1.45 -0.94
N LEU A 15 2.66 1.91 0.17
CA LEU A 15 2.75 3.33 0.43
C LEU A 15 3.62 4.03 -0.60
N GLU A 16 4.74 3.42 -0.94
CA GLU A 16 5.64 3.99 -1.93
C GLU A 16 4.96 4.05 -3.29
N CYS A 17 4.19 3.03 -3.63
CA CYS A 17 3.47 2.98 -4.89
C CYS A 17 2.45 4.12 -4.96
N LEU A 18 1.78 4.38 -3.86
CA LEU A 18 0.81 5.47 -3.80
C LEU A 18 1.48 6.82 -3.96
N ARG A 19 2.67 6.97 -3.44
CA ARG A 19 3.40 8.22 -3.54
C ARG A 19 3.89 8.49 -4.95
N CYS A 20 4.05 7.45 -5.73
CA CYS A 20 4.54 7.59 -7.08
C CYS A 20 3.47 7.92 -8.11
N THR A 21 2.22 7.94 -7.71
CA THR A 21 1.15 8.24 -8.66
C THR A 21 0.50 9.55 -8.31
N THR A 22 0.05 10.26 -9.33
CA THR A 22 -0.63 11.52 -9.14
C THR A 22 -2.13 11.38 -9.30
N SER A 23 -2.60 10.22 -9.74
CA SER A 23 -4.04 10.02 -9.88
C SER A 23 -4.51 9.17 -8.72
N HIS A 24 -5.82 8.99 -8.64
CA HIS A 24 -6.39 8.19 -7.56
C HIS A 24 -6.18 6.72 -7.88
N PRO A 25 -5.28 6.05 -7.22
CA PRO A 25 -5.04 4.64 -7.52
C PRO A 25 -6.11 3.78 -6.89
N THR A 26 -6.45 2.71 -7.58
CA THR A 26 -7.36 1.73 -7.01
C THR A 26 -6.52 0.63 -6.39
N ALA A 27 -7.15 -0.16 -5.53
CA ALA A 27 -6.45 -1.29 -4.92
C ALA A 27 -5.96 -2.26 -5.99
N GLU A 28 -6.76 -2.45 -7.02
CA GLU A 28 -6.39 -3.35 -8.10
C GLU A 28 -5.17 -2.84 -8.86
N TRP A 29 -5.12 -1.53 -9.08
CA TRP A 29 -3.99 -0.93 -9.76
C TRP A 29 -2.72 -1.15 -8.94
N VAL A 30 -2.77 -0.88 -7.65
CA VAL A 30 -1.63 -1.05 -6.76
C VAL A 30 -1.19 -2.53 -6.76
N TYR A 31 -2.16 -3.42 -6.67
CA TYR A 31 -1.88 -4.85 -6.67
C TYR A 31 -1.15 -5.25 -7.95
N THR A 32 -1.62 -4.77 -9.09
CA THR A 32 -1.01 -5.09 -10.38
C THR A 32 0.41 -4.55 -10.46
N GLN A 33 0.64 -3.36 -9.95
CA GLN A 33 1.96 -2.75 -9.99
C GLN A 33 2.96 -3.49 -9.11
N LEU A 34 2.51 -3.99 -7.98
CA LEU A 34 3.42 -4.60 -7.01
C LEU A 34 3.55 -6.11 -7.12
N LYS A 35 2.63 -6.75 -7.78
CA LYS A 35 2.65 -8.21 -7.86
C LYS A 35 3.98 -8.77 -8.38
N PRO A 36 4.57 -8.20 -9.42
CA PRO A 36 5.85 -8.71 -9.92
C PRO A 36 6.98 -8.63 -8.89
N THR A 37 6.93 -7.63 -8.03
CA THR A 37 7.97 -7.43 -7.02
C THR A 37 7.67 -8.24 -5.77
N ILE A 38 6.39 -8.39 -5.46
CA ILE A 38 5.95 -9.12 -4.27
C ILE A 38 5.01 -10.23 -4.72
N PRO A 39 5.54 -11.37 -5.14
CA PRO A 39 4.72 -12.43 -5.72
C PRO A 39 3.64 -12.98 -4.79
N ASP A 40 3.85 -12.88 -3.50
CA ASP A 40 2.89 -13.38 -2.52
C ASP A 40 1.90 -12.30 -2.07
N LEU A 41 1.90 -11.15 -2.72
CA LEU A 41 0.96 -10.10 -2.40
C LEU A 41 -0.44 -10.53 -2.82
N SER A 42 -1.44 -10.27 -1.98
CA SER A 42 -2.82 -10.55 -2.31
C SER A 42 -3.58 -9.24 -2.39
N LEU A 43 -4.68 -9.27 -3.12
CA LEU A 43 -5.51 -8.10 -3.26
C LEU A 43 -6.12 -7.71 -1.91
N ALA A 44 -6.44 -8.71 -1.09
CA ALA A 44 -6.98 -8.45 0.24
C ALA A 44 -5.99 -7.67 1.09
N THR A 45 -4.70 -7.99 0.97
CA THR A 45 -3.67 -7.28 1.71
C THR A 45 -3.61 -5.83 1.27
N VAL A 46 -3.75 -5.58 -0.04
CA VAL A 46 -3.74 -4.21 -0.55
C VAL A 46 -4.92 -3.44 0.00
N TYR A 47 -6.11 -4.01 -0.05
CA TYR A 47 -7.30 -3.35 0.47
C TYR A 47 -7.14 -3.02 1.94
N ARG A 48 -6.63 -3.95 2.71
CA ARG A 48 -6.45 -3.77 4.14
C ARG A 48 -5.49 -2.62 4.43
N ASN A 49 -4.40 -2.56 3.71
CA ASN A 49 -3.44 -1.50 3.91
C ASN A 49 -3.96 -0.15 3.48
N LEU A 50 -4.68 -0.10 2.37
CA LEU A 50 -5.25 1.16 1.91
C LEU A 50 -6.27 1.69 2.91
N ALA A 51 -7.09 0.82 3.47
CA ALA A 51 -8.06 1.23 4.47
C ALA A 51 -7.37 1.77 5.71
N MET A 52 -6.26 1.15 6.09
CA MET A 52 -5.49 1.59 7.24
C MET A 52 -4.87 2.96 6.99
N PHE A 53 -4.31 3.17 5.82
CA PHE A 53 -3.71 4.45 5.48
C PHE A 53 -4.74 5.56 5.48
N LYS A 54 -5.94 5.27 4.99
CA LYS A 54 -7.00 6.25 4.97
C LYS A 54 -7.43 6.59 6.39
N ASP A 55 -7.55 5.57 7.23
CA ASP A 55 -7.96 5.75 8.61
C ASP A 55 -6.93 6.55 9.39
N GLU A 56 -5.67 6.37 9.08
CA GLU A 56 -4.60 7.09 9.76
C GLU A 56 -4.42 8.51 9.20
N GLY A 57 -5.09 8.82 8.12
CA GLY A 57 -4.93 10.12 7.50
C GLY A 57 -3.71 10.21 6.59
N THR A 58 -3.07 9.09 6.30
CA THR A 58 -1.90 9.08 5.43
C THR A 58 -2.29 9.40 4.00
N ILE A 59 -3.48 8.96 3.57
CA ILE A 59 -4.01 9.26 2.25
C ILE A 59 -5.41 9.82 2.42
N ASP A 60 -5.83 10.64 1.47
CA ASP A 60 -7.15 11.25 1.54
C ASP A 60 -8.26 10.31 1.13
N SER A 61 -8.08 9.62 0.04
CA SER A 61 -9.13 8.72 -0.42
C SER A 61 -8.52 7.67 -1.32
N VAL A 62 -9.28 6.62 -1.51
CA VAL A 62 -8.85 5.53 -2.37
C VAL A 62 -9.91 5.42 -3.44
N GLY A 63 -9.50 5.42 -4.65
CA GLY A 63 -10.41 5.40 -5.78
C GLY A 63 -11.16 4.13 -5.99
#